data_6a8cebc00cadfdf2a61f11e57b5a800c
#
_entry.id   6a8cebc00cadfdf2a61f11e57b5a800c
#
_cell.length_a   1.000
_cell.length_b   1.000
_cell.length_c   1.000
_cell.angle_alpha   90.00
_cell.angle_beta   90.00
_cell.angle_gamma   90.00
#
_symmetry.space_group_name_H-M   'P 1'
#
loop_
_entity.id
_entity.type
_entity.pdbx_description
1 polymer ?
#
loop_
_entity_poly.entity_id
_entity_poly.type
_entity_poly.pdbx_seq_one_letter_code
_entity_poly.pdbx_strand_id
1 'polypeptide(L)'
;KNLNTQRIDLLQLHCPPKQLCGYYPMHEMMNYFKKKGKIKYYGFSVFNLDEAYAAINFKDVKSIQLVFNLFRQKPKKDFLKTAKSRNIAIIARGPLASGLLSGTIDKKTVFAPSDHRNYNISGKAFNIGDTFSGIPLEASIKAIKQLKKLLPNNYSLINLAINWILMSKEISVTIPGATNPLQVELCASSSGMRPINNLMNEIEDIYSKLILPHIDPRW
;
A
#
# COMPACT_ATOMS: atom_id res chain seq x y z
N LYS A 1 19.66 17.27 9.27
CA LYS A 1 20.04 18.30 8.27
C LYS A 1 19.16 18.25 7.02
N ASN A 2 18.89 17.05 6.45
CA ASN A 2 18.15 16.93 5.18
C ASN A 2 16.68 17.43 5.22
N LEU A 3 16.04 17.36 6.38
CA LEU A 3 14.64 17.79 6.56
C LEU A 3 14.52 19.22 7.08
N ASN A 4 15.63 19.89 7.35
CA ASN A 4 15.67 21.24 7.91
C ASN A 4 14.74 21.42 9.14
N THR A 5 14.70 20.43 10.00
CA THR A 5 13.90 20.42 11.25
C THR A 5 14.70 19.81 12.39
N GLN A 6 14.34 20.20 13.61
CA GLN A 6 14.93 19.64 14.82
C GLN A 6 14.16 18.42 15.35
N ARG A 7 12.92 18.22 14.89
CA ARG A 7 12.05 17.12 15.31
C ARG A 7 11.30 16.54 14.13
N ILE A 8 11.24 15.22 14.06
CA ILE A 8 10.46 14.46 13.08
C ILE A 8 9.09 14.13 13.71
N ASP A 9 8.00 14.43 13.00
CA ASP A 9 6.65 14.12 13.49
C ASP A 9 6.39 12.62 13.50
N LEU A 10 6.74 11.91 12.43
CA LEU A 10 6.60 10.47 12.34
C LEU A 10 7.88 9.84 11.74
N LEU A 11 8.58 9.05 12.53
CA LEU A 11 9.69 8.21 12.05
C LEU A 11 9.16 6.81 11.76
N GLN A 12 9.35 6.32 10.54
CA GLN A 12 9.01 4.94 10.17
C GLN A 12 10.26 4.10 9.94
N LEU A 13 10.33 2.94 10.61
CA LEU A 13 11.32 1.91 10.33
C LEU A 13 10.92 1.23 9.01
N HIS A 14 11.76 1.38 7.98
CA HIS A 14 11.43 0.96 6.62
C HIS A 14 11.78 -0.51 6.39
N CYS A 15 10.78 -1.38 6.40
CA CYS A 15 10.87 -2.80 6.12
C CYS A 15 12.01 -3.50 6.89
N PRO A 16 12.10 -3.32 8.23
CA PRO A 16 13.12 -3.99 9.01
C PRO A 16 12.86 -5.51 8.99
N PRO A 17 13.87 -6.34 9.25
CA PRO A 17 13.68 -7.78 9.46
C PRO A 17 12.55 -8.06 10.46
N LYS A 18 11.76 -9.10 10.22
CA LYS A 18 10.58 -9.46 11.05
C LYS A 18 10.89 -9.47 12.55
N GLN A 19 12.05 -9.98 12.91
CA GLN A 19 12.50 -10.07 14.31
C GLN A 19 12.53 -8.69 14.99
N LEU A 20 12.89 -7.63 14.26
CA LEU A 20 12.96 -6.28 14.81
C LEU A 20 11.59 -5.65 15.03
N CYS A 21 10.56 -6.09 14.30
CA CYS A 21 9.20 -5.58 14.50
C CYS A 21 8.63 -5.92 15.88
N GLY A 22 9.05 -7.06 16.46
CA GLY A 22 8.69 -7.50 17.81
C GLY A 22 9.82 -7.38 18.85
N TYR A 23 10.93 -6.72 18.53
CA TYR A 23 12.12 -6.69 19.37
C TYR A 23 12.07 -5.53 20.36
N TYR A 24 11.91 -5.85 21.65
CA TYR A 24 11.74 -4.87 22.72
C TYR A 24 12.81 -3.76 22.76
N PRO A 25 14.14 -4.04 22.66
CA PRO A 25 15.15 -2.99 22.67
C PRO A 25 15.02 -1.97 21.52
N MET A 26 14.50 -2.38 20.34
CA MET A 26 14.20 -1.45 19.24
C MET A 26 13.12 -0.45 19.67
N HIS A 27 12.06 -0.92 20.30
CA HIS A 27 10.99 -0.06 20.79
C HIS A 27 11.45 0.85 21.93
N GLU A 28 12.33 0.37 22.82
CA GLU A 28 12.95 1.21 23.84
C GLU A 28 13.80 2.33 23.23
N MET A 29 14.57 2.03 22.19
CA MET A 29 15.36 3.03 21.47
C MET A 29 14.45 4.09 20.83
N MET A 30 13.33 3.71 20.20
CA MET A 30 12.37 4.65 19.65
C MET A 30 11.74 5.52 20.75
N ASN A 31 11.42 4.94 21.90
CA ASN A 31 10.89 5.66 23.05
C ASN A 31 11.94 6.60 23.68
N TYR A 32 13.21 6.24 23.65
CA TYR A 32 14.28 7.15 24.04
C TYR A 32 14.32 8.39 23.14
N PHE A 33 14.26 8.23 21.81
CA PHE A 33 14.20 9.37 20.89
C PHE A 33 12.93 10.23 21.04
N LYS A 34 11.79 9.63 21.39
CA LYS A 34 10.58 10.36 21.77
C LYS A 34 10.81 11.22 23.02
N LYS A 35 11.36 10.64 24.10
CA LYS A 35 11.68 11.34 25.35
C LYS A 35 12.67 12.49 25.13
N LYS A 36 13.62 12.33 24.22
CA LYS A 36 14.57 13.38 23.82
C LYS A 36 13.98 14.44 22.89
N GLY A 37 12.70 14.34 22.54
CA GLY A 37 12.03 15.29 21.64
C GLY A 37 12.51 15.25 20.17
N LYS A 38 13.27 14.23 19.79
CA LYS A 38 13.79 14.10 18.40
C LYS A 38 12.74 13.58 17.44
N ILE A 39 11.83 12.76 17.92
CA ILE A 39 10.66 12.27 17.16
C ILE A 39 9.41 12.47 18.00
N LYS A 40 8.26 12.68 17.35
CA LYS A 40 6.96 12.76 18.04
C LYS A 40 6.31 11.38 18.12
N TYR A 41 6.26 10.67 17.00
CA TYR A 41 5.70 9.34 16.87
C TYR A 41 6.66 8.43 16.10
N TYR A 42 6.49 7.11 16.24
CA TYR A 42 7.13 6.15 15.37
C TYR A 42 6.17 5.06 14.90
N GLY A 43 6.54 4.41 13.81
CA GLY A 43 5.81 3.32 13.20
C GLY A 43 6.71 2.42 12.35
N PHE A 44 6.09 1.54 11.62
CA PHE A 44 6.78 0.57 10.76
C PHE A 44 6.19 0.56 9.37
N SER A 45 7.05 0.47 8.36
CA SER A 45 6.70 -0.01 7.03
C SER A 45 7.02 -1.50 6.97
N VAL A 46 6.08 -2.31 6.50
CA VAL A 46 6.17 -3.78 6.57
C VAL A 46 5.85 -4.43 5.23
N PHE A 47 6.35 -5.65 5.02
CA PHE A 47 6.06 -6.44 3.82
C PHE A 47 4.84 -7.35 3.98
N ASN A 48 4.58 -7.83 5.19
CA ASN A 48 3.55 -8.81 5.46
C ASN A 48 2.81 -8.54 6.78
N LEU A 49 1.71 -9.26 7.00
CA LEU A 49 0.88 -9.07 8.19
C LEU A 49 1.51 -9.59 9.48
N ASP A 50 2.38 -10.60 9.42
CA ASP A 50 3.07 -11.11 10.61
C ASP A 50 3.97 -10.03 11.23
N GLU A 51 4.68 -9.28 10.38
CA GLU A 51 5.49 -8.13 10.80
C GLU A 51 4.61 -7.03 11.39
N ALA A 52 3.47 -6.76 10.74
CA ALA A 52 2.51 -5.78 11.22
C ALA A 52 1.94 -6.16 12.59
N TYR A 53 1.51 -7.41 12.78
CA TYR A 53 1.00 -7.89 14.06
C TYR A 53 2.06 -7.87 15.16
N ALA A 54 3.31 -8.24 14.85
CA ALA A 54 4.41 -8.14 15.80
C ALA A 54 4.63 -6.69 16.28
N ALA A 55 4.63 -5.72 15.36
CA ALA A 55 4.84 -4.31 15.67
C ALA A 55 3.70 -3.71 16.51
N ILE A 56 2.45 -4.00 16.19
CA ILE A 56 1.30 -3.39 16.89
C ILE A 56 1.07 -3.92 18.31
N ASN A 57 1.82 -4.94 18.77
CA ASN A 57 1.80 -5.36 20.16
C ASN A 57 2.44 -4.33 21.10
N PHE A 58 3.18 -3.36 20.57
CA PHE A 58 3.79 -2.29 21.36
C PHE A 58 2.90 -1.03 21.29
N LYS A 59 2.41 -0.58 22.46
CA LYS A 59 1.45 0.53 22.64
C LYS A 59 1.92 1.87 22.05
N ASP A 60 3.24 2.04 21.93
CA ASP A 60 3.85 3.28 21.44
C ASP A 60 3.97 3.36 19.92
N VAL A 61 3.76 2.24 19.21
CA VAL A 61 3.62 2.22 17.75
C VAL A 61 2.35 2.98 17.36
N LYS A 62 2.48 3.94 16.44
CA LYS A 62 1.38 4.83 16.05
C LYS A 62 1.01 4.73 14.58
N SER A 63 1.83 4.08 13.76
CA SER A 63 1.47 3.82 12.38
C SER A 63 2.04 2.51 11.85
N ILE A 64 1.30 1.92 10.93
CA ILE A 64 1.78 0.83 10.07
C ILE A 64 1.60 1.27 8.62
N GLN A 65 2.67 1.19 7.84
CA GLN A 65 2.64 1.34 6.40
C GLN A 65 2.74 -0.04 5.75
N LEU A 66 1.80 -0.37 4.88
CA LEU A 66 1.73 -1.67 4.21
C LEU A 66 1.15 -1.53 2.80
N VAL A 67 1.40 -2.52 1.94
CA VAL A 67 0.77 -2.57 0.62
C VAL A 67 -0.71 -2.88 0.78
N PHE A 68 -1.55 -1.97 0.28
CA PHE A 68 -2.99 -2.16 0.24
C PHE A 68 -3.57 -1.51 -1.01
N ASN A 69 -4.14 -2.31 -1.89
CA ASN A 69 -4.72 -1.88 -3.15
C ASN A 69 -5.70 -2.94 -3.68
N LEU A 70 -6.34 -2.68 -4.83
CA LEU A 70 -7.30 -3.59 -5.48
C LEU A 70 -6.77 -5.01 -5.70
N PHE A 71 -5.43 -5.18 -5.76
CA PHE A 71 -4.77 -6.47 -5.97
C PHE A 71 -4.16 -7.06 -4.69
N ARG A 72 -4.11 -6.30 -3.59
CA ARG A 72 -3.56 -6.71 -2.30
C ARG A 72 -4.56 -6.35 -1.19
N GLN A 73 -5.53 -7.24 -0.94
CA GLN A 73 -6.69 -6.96 -0.08
C GLN A 73 -6.66 -7.66 1.28
N LYS A 74 -5.73 -8.57 1.53
CA LYS A 74 -5.69 -9.39 2.75
C LYS A 74 -5.79 -8.60 4.06
N PRO A 75 -5.17 -7.41 4.21
CA PRO A 75 -5.30 -6.61 5.44
C PRO A 75 -6.75 -6.26 5.80
N LYS A 76 -7.65 -6.18 4.81
CA LYS A 76 -9.06 -5.80 4.98
C LYS A 76 -9.83 -6.79 5.87
N LYS A 77 -9.45 -8.06 5.87
CA LYS A 77 -10.17 -9.11 6.59
C LYS A 77 -10.21 -8.84 8.10
N ASP A 78 -9.04 -8.71 8.73
CA ASP A 78 -8.93 -8.64 10.19
C ASP A 78 -7.98 -7.52 10.66
N PHE A 79 -6.84 -7.34 9.96
CA PHE A 79 -5.77 -6.47 10.42
C PHE A 79 -6.19 -5.00 10.53
N LEU A 80 -6.91 -4.47 9.53
CA LEU A 80 -7.33 -3.07 9.54
C LEU A 80 -8.22 -2.75 10.75
N LYS A 81 -9.16 -3.63 11.09
CA LYS A 81 -10.01 -3.48 12.27
C LYS A 81 -9.20 -3.53 13.58
N THR A 82 -8.24 -4.47 13.65
CA THR A 82 -7.33 -4.59 14.80
C THR A 82 -6.48 -3.33 14.98
N ALA A 83 -5.90 -2.80 13.91
CA ALA A 83 -5.13 -1.57 13.97
C ALA A 83 -5.97 -0.39 14.43
N LYS A 84 -7.18 -0.24 13.90
CA LYS A 84 -8.13 0.81 14.30
C LYS A 84 -8.51 0.73 15.77
N SER A 85 -8.84 -0.47 16.29
CA SER A 85 -9.18 -0.65 17.71
C SER A 85 -8.03 -0.30 18.66
N ARG A 86 -6.78 -0.36 18.16
CA ARG A 86 -5.57 0.04 18.89
C ARG A 86 -5.13 1.48 18.62
N ASN A 87 -5.94 2.25 17.89
CA ASN A 87 -5.64 3.64 17.53
C ASN A 87 -4.34 3.80 16.75
N ILE A 88 -4.08 2.89 15.82
CA ILE A 88 -2.90 2.86 14.95
C ILE A 88 -3.30 3.33 13.55
N ALA A 89 -2.61 4.34 13.05
CA ALA A 89 -2.82 4.87 11.71
C ALA A 89 -2.31 3.89 10.64
N ILE A 90 -3.10 3.67 9.59
CA ILE A 90 -2.70 2.85 8.45
C ILE A 90 -2.37 3.75 7.27
N ILE A 91 -1.16 3.57 6.75
CA ILE A 91 -0.65 4.21 5.54
C ILE A 91 -0.64 3.17 4.41
N ALA A 92 -1.56 3.29 3.48
CA ALA A 92 -1.63 2.38 2.34
C ALA A 92 -0.61 2.81 1.27
N ARG A 93 0.44 1.98 1.07
CA ARG A 93 1.43 2.20 0.00
C ARG A 93 1.13 1.35 -1.24
N GLY A 94 1.71 1.73 -2.37
CA GLY A 94 1.54 1.04 -3.63
C GLY A 94 0.09 1.00 -4.17
N PRO A 95 -0.69 2.10 -4.06
CA PRO A 95 -2.11 2.10 -4.43
C PRO A 95 -2.34 1.75 -5.90
N LEU A 96 -1.37 2.03 -6.75
CA LEU A 96 -1.46 1.78 -8.20
C LEU A 96 -0.70 0.51 -8.64
N ALA A 97 -0.27 -0.36 -7.71
CA ALA A 97 0.40 -1.63 -8.02
C ALA A 97 1.53 -1.46 -9.05
N SER A 98 2.52 -0.60 -8.76
CA SER A 98 3.63 -0.23 -9.66
C SER A 98 3.17 0.32 -11.03
N GLY A 99 2.01 0.96 -11.06
CA GLY A 99 1.43 1.56 -12.26
C GLY A 99 0.46 0.65 -13.03
N LEU A 100 0.29 -0.62 -12.67
CA LEU A 100 -0.71 -1.49 -13.30
C LEU A 100 -2.12 -0.88 -13.26
N LEU A 101 -2.50 -0.36 -12.10
CA LEU A 101 -3.82 0.24 -11.87
C LEU A 101 -3.95 1.68 -12.44
N SER A 102 -2.95 2.17 -13.19
CA SER A 102 -3.15 3.29 -14.10
C SER A 102 -3.89 2.87 -15.38
N GLY A 103 -3.80 1.58 -15.71
CA GLY A 103 -4.39 1.03 -16.93
C GLY A 103 -3.64 1.35 -18.22
N THR A 104 -2.41 1.89 -18.13
CA THR A 104 -1.57 2.22 -19.30
C THR A 104 -0.57 1.10 -19.64
N ILE A 105 -0.34 0.18 -18.71
CA ILE A 105 0.60 -0.94 -18.91
C ILE A 105 -0.09 -2.09 -19.63
N ASP A 106 0.56 -2.59 -20.66
CA ASP A 106 0.15 -3.75 -21.45
C ASP A 106 1.31 -4.75 -21.69
N LYS A 107 1.07 -5.80 -22.47
CA LYS A 107 2.09 -6.82 -22.80
C LYS A 107 3.26 -6.28 -23.63
N LYS A 108 3.12 -5.13 -24.28
CA LYS A 108 4.14 -4.49 -25.13
C LYS A 108 4.92 -3.42 -24.40
N THR A 109 4.51 -3.09 -23.17
CA THR A 109 5.16 -2.04 -22.37
C THR A 109 6.58 -2.46 -22.02
N VAL A 110 7.55 -1.66 -22.43
CA VAL A 110 8.97 -1.85 -22.13
C VAL A 110 9.39 -0.89 -21.02
N PHE A 111 10.04 -1.42 -20.01
CA PHE A 111 10.59 -0.63 -18.91
C PHE A 111 12.11 -0.50 -19.08
N ALA A 112 12.65 0.65 -18.71
CA ALA A 112 14.11 0.87 -18.73
C ALA A 112 14.84 -0.18 -17.88
N PRO A 113 16.08 -0.57 -18.22
CA PRO A 113 16.87 -1.53 -17.44
C PRO A 113 17.04 -1.15 -15.98
N SER A 114 17.07 0.16 -15.65
CA SER A 114 17.15 0.69 -14.30
C SER A 114 15.82 0.76 -13.56
N ASP A 115 14.70 0.43 -14.19
CA ASP A 115 13.38 0.43 -13.58
C ASP A 115 13.14 -0.89 -12.84
N HIS A 116 12.64 -0.83 -11.61
CA HIS A 116 12.36 -2.03 -10.82
C HIS A 116 11.32 -2.96 -11.47
N ARG A 117 10.45 -2.42 -12.31
CA ARG A 117 9.46 -3.21 -13.08
C ARG A 117 10.11 -4.08 -14.15
N ASN A 118 11.38 -3.79 -14.51
CA ASN A 118 12.22 -4.62 -15.36
C ASN A 118 13.02 -5.61 -14.49
N TYR A 119 13.94 -5.12 -13.65
CA TYR A 119 14.92 -5.97 -12.97
C TYR A 119 14.36 -6.77 -11.80
N ASN A 120 13.26 -6.32 -11.17
CA ASN A 120 12.67 -7.00 -10.02
C ASN A 120 11.34 -7.71 -10.29
N ILE A 121 10.99 -7.96 -11.55
CA ILE A 121 9.74 -8.64 -11.91
C ILE A 121 9.62 -10.05 -11.28
N SER A 122 10.75 -10.70 -11.02
CA SER A 122 10.84 -12.01 -10.37
C SER A 122 11.30 -11.95 -8.90
N GLY A 123 11.37 -10.75 -8.31
CA GLY A 123 11.81 -10.58 -6.92
C GLY A 123 13.29 -10.79 -6.66
N LYS A 124 14.15 -10.66 -7.69
CA LYS A 124 15.60 -10.92 -7.58
C LYS A 124 16.34 -9.90 -6.72
N ALA A 125 15.86 -8.65 -6.69
CA ALA A 125 16.56 -7.57 -5.98
C ALA A 125 15.93 -7.28 -4.61
N PHE A 126 14.61 -7.37 -4.49
CA PHE A 126 13.85 -7.14 -3.24
C PHE A 126 12.50 -7.87 -3.31
N ASN A 127 11.64 -7.68 -2.32
CA ASN A 127 10.38 -8.41 -2.21
C ASN A 127 9.55 -8.32 -3.52
N ILE A 128 9.21 -9.48 -4.08
CA ILE A 128 8.45 -9.58 -5.33
C ILE A 128 7.08 -8.85 -5.24
N GLY A 129 6.49 -8.80 -4.05
CA GLY A 129 5.22 -8.11 -3.80
C GLY A 129 5.27 -6.59 -3.98
N ASP A 130 6.46 -6.00 -4.04
CA ASP A 130 6.63 -4.57 -4.31
C ASP A 130 6.65 -4.25 -5.81
N THR A 131 6.77 -5.28 -6.67
CA THR A 131 6.64 -5.14 -8.12
C THR A 131 5.33 -5.78 -8.58
N PHE A 132 4.44 -4.98 -9.16
CA PHE A 132 3.12 -5.41 -9.65
C PHE A 132 2.28 -6.16 -8.61
N SER A 133 2.48 -5.88 -7.32
CA SER A 133 1.86 -6.60 -6.20
C SER A 133 2.18 -8.11 -6.19
N GLY A 134 3.24 -8.54 -6.87
CA GLY A 134 3.64 -9.95 -6.99
C GLY A 134 2.74 -10.79 -7.90
N ILE A 135 1.91 -10.17 -8.72
CA ILE A 135 0.94 -10.86 -9.58
C ILE A 135 1.49 -10.97 -11.01
N PRO A 136 1.30 -12.10 -11.69
CA PRO A 136 1.67 -12.22 -13.09
C PRO A 136 1.02 -11.15 -13.96
N LEU A 137 1.81 -10.53 -14.85
CA LEU A 137 1.35 -9.41 -15.69
C LEU A 137 0.10 -9.78 -16.51
N GLU A 138 0.03 -11.02 -16.99
CA GLU A 138 -1.12 -11.47 -17.77
C GLU A 138 -2.43 -11.50 -16.98
N ALA A 139 -2.39 -12.02 -15.75
CA ALA A 139 -3.55 -12.03 -14.85
C ALA A 139 -3.97 -10.60 -14.51
N SER A 140 -3.00 -9.73 -14.21
CA SER A 140 -3.23 -8.30 -13.95
C SER A 140 -3.92 -7.60 -15.13
N ILE A 141 -3.44 -7.81 -16.36
CA ILE A 141 -4.05 -7.21 -17.57
C ILE A 141 -5.49 -7.70 -17.79
N LYS A 142 -5.76 -9.00 -17.54
CA LYS A 142 -7.13 -9.55 -17.64
C LYS A 142 -8.05 -8.86 -16.62
N ALA A 143 -7.61 -8.74 -15.37
CA ALA A 143 -8.37 -8.06 -14.32
C ALA A 143 -8.61 -6.58 -14.65
N ILE A 144 -7.59 -5.85 -15.09
CA ILE A 144 -7.67 -4.44 -15.50
C ILE A 144 -8.69 -4.25 -16.62
N LYS A 145 -8.71 -5.13 -17.63
CA LYS A 145 -9.69 -5.06 -18.72
C LYS A 145 -11.13 -5.21 -18.20
N GLN A 146 -11.36 -6.09 -17.22
CA GLN A 146 -12.68 -6.24 -16.61
C GLN A 146 -13.04 -5.05 -15.74
N LEU A 147 -12.14 -4.57 -14.88
CA LEU A 147 -12.34 -3.38 -14.07
C LEU A 147 -12.71 -2.15 -14.93
N LYS A 148 -12.00 -1.95 -16.05
CA LYS A 148 -12.30 -0.82 -16.97
C LYS A 148 -13.73 -0.86 -17.53
N LYS A 149 -14.32 -2.04 -17.74
CA LYS A 149 -15.69 -2.16 -18.24
C LYS A 149 -16.75 -1.76 -17.20
N LEU A 150 -16.40 -1.78 -15.92
CA LEU A 150 -17.29 -1.39 -14.83
C LEU A 150 -17.32 0.12 -14.59
N LEU A 151 -16.31 0.86 -15.11
CA LEU A 151 -16.13 2.26 -14.77
C LEU A 151 -17.22 3.14 -15.40
N PRO A 152 -17.82 4.06 -14.64
CA PRO A 152 -18.63 5.13 -15.21
C PRO A 152 -17.80 6.03 -16.14
N ASN A 153 -18.46 6.71 -17.09
CA ASN A 153 -17.81 7.52 -18.12
C ASN A 153 -16.84 8.61 -17.59
N ASN A 154 -17.08 9.09 -16.38
CA ASN A 154 -16.26 10.13 -15.73
C ASN A 154 -15.25 9.57 -14.72
N TYR A 155 -15.04 8.23 -14.71
CA TYR A 155 -14.13 7.56 -13.78
C TYR A 155 -12.93 6.94 -14.52
N SER A 156 -11.71 7.24 -14.08
CA SER A 156 -10.51 6.53 -14.50
C SER A 156 -10.23 5.33 -13.59
N LEU A 157 -9.37 4.42 -14.03
CA LEU A 157 -8.91 3.31 -13.20
C LEU A 157 -8.10 3.80 -11.98
N ILE A 158 -7.40 4.93 -12.10
CA ILE A 158 -6.69 5.57 -10.98
C ILE A 158 -7.70 6.04 -9.93
N ASN A 159 -8.79 6.68 -10.37
CA ASN A 159 -9.86 7.11 -9.47
C ASN A 159 -10.45 5.91 -8.72
N LEU A 160 -10.73 4.81 -9.44
CA LEU A 160 -11.19 3.58 -8.83
C LEU A 160 -10.22 3.07 -7.76
N ALA A 161 -8.94 2.96 -8.10
CA ALA A 161 -7.93 2.39 -7.21
C ALA A 161 -7.76 3.21 -5.93
N ILE A 162 -7.69 4.54 -6.04
CA ILE A 162 -7.55 5.44 -4.88
C ILE A 162 -8.85 5.47 -4.06
N ASN A 163 -10.00 5.65 -4.71
CA ASN A 163 -11.29 5.72 -4.01
C ASN A 163 -11.59 4.42 -3.26
N TRP A 164 -11.35 3.26 -3.88
CA TRP A 164 -11.55 1.95 -3.24
C TRP A 164 -10.76 1.81 -1.93
N ILE A 165 -9.50 2.28 -1.89
CA ILE A 165 -8.69 2.28 -0.68
C ILE A 165 -9.33 3.17 0.39
N LEU A 166 -9.70 4.41 0.00
CA LEU A 166 -10.23 5.42 0.92
C LEU A 166 -11.64 5.11 1.42
N MET A 167 -12.39 4.21 0.77
CA MET A 167 -13.66 3.69 1.29
C MET A 167 -13.47 2.86 2.57
N SER A 168 -12.27 2.34 2.85
CA SER A 168 -11.98 1.65 4.10
C SER A 168 -11.74 2.68 5.22
N LYS A 169 -12.68 2.79 6.16
CA LYS A 169 -12.64 3.74 7.29
C LYS A 169 -11.45 3.57 8.24
N GLU A 170 -10.73 2.50 8.11
CA GLU A 170 -9.52 2.15 8.86
C GLU A 170 -8.26 2.74 8.24
N ILE A 171 -8.29 3.12 6.97
CA ILE A 171 -7.15 3.71 6.28
C ILE A 171 -7.07 5.19 6.64
N SER A 172 -5.90 5.62 7.10
CA SER A 172 -5.65 7.03 7.45
C SER A 172 -5.24 7.85 6.24
N VAL A 173 -4.43 7.26 5.36
CA VAL A 173 -3.92 7.91 4.14
C VAL A 173 -3.43 6.88 3.14
N THR A 174 -3.47 7.21 1.85
CA THR A 174 -2.75 6.48 0.80
C THR A 174 -1.68 7.37 0.17
N ILE A 175 -0.56 6.76 -0.24
CA ILE A 175 0.61 7.47 -0.75
C ILE A 175 0.94 7.01 -2.18
N PRO A 176 0.25 7.55 -3.21
CA PRO A 176 0.55 7.26 -4.61
C PRO A 176 1.89 7.88 -5.02
N GLY A 177 2.69 7.15 -5.80
CA GLY A 177 3.82 7.71 -6.52
C GLY A 177 3.34 8.53 -7.72
N ALA A 178 4.03 9.65 -8.02
CA ALA A 178 3.77 10.48 -9.18
C ALA A 178 5.09 11.00 -9.76
N THR A 179 5.17 11.14 -11.07
CA THR A 179 6.34 11.63 -11.79
C THR A 179 6.13 13.01 -12.45
N ASN A 180 4.89 13.51 -12.40
CA ASN A 180 4.55 14.83 -12.91
C ASN A 180 3.34 15.41 -12.13
N PRO A 181 3.12 16.75 -12.20
CA PRO A 181 2.04 17.44 -11.48
C PRO A 181 0.64 16.90 -11.79
N LEU A 182 0.33 16.58 -13.04
CA LEU A 182 -0.99 16.08 -13.45
C LEU A 182 -1.35 14.76 -12.74
N GLN A 183 -0.35 13.89 -12.53
CA GLN A 183 -0.58 12.65 -11.77
C GLN A 183 -0.90 12.93 -10.29
N VAL A 184 -0.26 13.95 -9.71
CA VAL A 184 -0.57 14.37 -8.33
C VAL A 184 -1.99 14.87 -8.23
N GLU A 185 -2.41 15.77 -9.14
CA GLU A 185 -3.76 16.33 -9.19
C GLU A 185 -4.81 15.23 -9.38
N LEU A 186 -4.59 14.29 -10.29
CA LEU A 186 -5.49 13.16 -10.54
C LEU A 186 -5.63 12.26 -9.30
N CYS A 187 -4.52 11.97 -8.62
CA CYS A 187 -4.57 11.17 -7.39
C CYS A 187 -5.27 11.93 -6.26
N ALA A 188 -5.01 13.22 -6.11
CA ALA A 188 -5.63 14.05 -5.07
C ALA A 188 -7.14 14.22 -5.30
N SER A 189 -7.56 14.52 -6.53
CA SER A 189 -8.98 14.68 -6.89
C SER A 189 -9.79 13.41 -6.65
N SER A 190 -9.16 12.24 -6.76
CA SER A 190 -9.82 10.95 -6.50
C SER A 190 -10.41 10.86 -5.08
N SER A 191 -9.85 11.58 -4.10
CA SER A 191 -10.34 11.56 -2.72
C SER A 191 -11.70 12.26 -2.54
N GLY A 192 -12.04 13.21 -3.42
CA GLY A 192 -13.32 13.93 -3.43
C GLY A 192 -14.42 13.29 -4.27
N MET A 193 -14.12 12.20 -4.95
CA MET A 193 -15.11 11.52 -5.82
C MET A 193 -16.12 10.70 -5.00
N ARG A 194 -17.33 10.54 -5.57
CA ARG A 194 -18.35 9.72 -4.92
C ARG A 194 -17.91 8.27 -4.82
N PRO A 195 -18.12 7.61 -3.67
CA PRO A 195 -17.85 6.18 -3.51
C PRO A 195 -18.65 5.34 -4.51
N ILE A 196 -17.98 4.30 -5.05
CA ILE A 196 -18.56 3.37 -6.03
C ILE A 196 -19.11 2.10 -5.38
N ASN A 197 -19.88 2.25 -4.30
CA ASN A 197 -20.42 1.15 -3.51
C ASN A 197 -21.16 0.09 -4.35
N ASN A 198 -21.81 0.52 -5.42
CA ASN A 198 -22.56 -0.35 -6.33
C ASN A 198 -21.68 -1.30 -7.16
N LEU A 199 -20.37 -1.07 -7.23
CA LEU A 199 -19.43 -1.91 -7.99
C LEU A 199 -18.64 -2.88 -7.11
N MET A 200 -18.87 -2.89 -5.80
CA MET A 200 -18.03 -3.66 -4.87
C MET A 200 -18.11 -5.16 -5.08
N ASN A 201 -19.28 -5.69 -5.42
CA ASN A 201 -19.46 -7.12 -5.67
C ASN A 201 -18.72 -7.57 -6.93
N GLU A 202 -18.82 -6.81 -8.00
CA GLU A 202 -18.11 -7.09 -9.27
C GLU A 202 -16.60 -6.96 -9.09
N ILE A 203 -16.13 -5.99 -8.33
CA ILE A 203 -14.70 -5.83 -8.00
C ILE A 203 -14.21 -7.03 -7.19
N GLU A 204 -14.96 -7.49 -6.20
CA GLU A 204 -14.62 -8.66 -5.38
C GLU A 204 -14.61 -9.95 -6.23
N ASP A 205 -15.53 -10.09 -7.16
CA ASP A 205 -15.60 -11.19 -8.12
C ASP A 205 -14.36 -11.22 -9.03
N ILE A 206 -13.96 -10.08 -9.56
CA ILE A 206 -12.73 -9.95 -10.38
C ILE A 206 -11.50 -10.29 -9.54
N TYR A 207 -11.42 -9.76 -8.31
CA TYR A 207 -10.32 -10.06 -7.40
C TYR A 207 -10.23 -11.56 -7.10
N SER A 208 -11.32 -12.17 -6.65
CA SER A 208 -11.35 -13.58 -6.24
C SER A 208 -11.02 -14.55 -7.38
N LYS A 209 -11.48 -14.24 -8.59
CA LYS A 209 -11.30 -15.12 -9.77
C LYS A 209 -9.95 -14.95 -10.47
N LEU A 210 -9.43 -13.71 -10.55
CA LEU A 210 -8.28 -13.40 -11.40
C LEU A 210 -7.03 -13.01 -10.63
N ILE A 211 -7.14 -12.58 -9.38
CA ILE A 211 -6.03 -12.03 -8.61
C ILE A 211 -5.67 -12.92 -7.43
N LEU A 212 -6.64 -13.25 -6.60
CA LEU A 212 -6.42 -14.03 -5.36
C LEU A 212 -5.65 -15.35 -5.57
N PRO A 213 -5.85 -16.13 -6.66
CA PRO A 213 -5.09 -17.36 -6.90
C PRO A 213 -3.58 -17.17 -7.06
N HIS A 214 -3.14 -15.92 -7.31
CA HIS A 214 -1.73 -15.57 -7.49
C HIS A 214 -1.10 -14.87 -6.29
N ILE A 215 -1.90 -14.55 -5.26
CA ILE A 215 -1.41 -13.85 -4.07
C ILE A 215 -0.70 -14.82 -3.14
N ASP A 216 0.53 -14.46 -2.74
CA ASP A 216 1.26 -15.19 -1.70
C ASP A 216 0.43 -15.18 -0.39
N PRO A 217 0.19 -16.33 0.26
CA PRO A 217 -0.60 -16.41 1.49
C PRO A 217 -0.07 -15.55 2.64
N ARG A 218 1.17 -15.09 2.58
CA ARG A 218 1.78 -14.22 3.59
C ARG A 218 1.38 -12.75 3.44
N TRP A 219 0.79 -12.36 2.33
CA TRP A 219 0.47 -10.94 2.00
C TRP A 219 -0.99 -10.60 2.21
#